data_987ffd754b94ae6323246d3ac18f470f
#
_entry.id   987ffd754b94ae6323246d3ac18f470f
#
_cell.length_a   1.000
_cell.length_b   1.000
_cell.length_c   1.000
_cell.angle_alpha   90.00
_cell.angle_beta   90.00
_cell.angle_gamma   90.00
#
_symmetry.space_group_name_H-M   'P 1'
#
loop_
_entity.id
_entity.type
_entity.pdbx_description
1 polymer ?
#
loop_
_entity_poly.entity_id
_entity_poly.type
_entity_poly.pdbx_seq_one_letter_code
_entity_poly.pdbx_strand_id
1 'polypeptide(L)'
;GKGFFTKEIEEALLAGSIDLAVHSHKDLETQSPEGLIIAAVSERADPRELLLIHPDAFDAACVWCLKSQARVGTSSARRKAQLLNTRPDTTPVDIRGNVPTRVQKLRNGEFDAILLAKAGVDRLALDLSGLHSLTLEIDQLVPAPAQGVLALQTRSDDEQLIAILTKLNASEVQRCIAIERRVLNKMQGGCQLPLGVHATYRNNSFHATVAYAPSWNGKVVQFEMVETDGLLLTDNILQRIQKK
;
A
#
# COMPACT_ATOMS: atom_id res chain seq x y z
N GLY A 1 15.11 -7.75 7.41
CA GLY A 1 13.86 -8.13 6.77
C GLY A 1 12.77 -7.09 7.05
N LYS A 2 11.74 -7.03 6.21
CA LYS A 2 10.49 -6.32 6.55
C LYS A 2 9.91 -6.99 7.81
N GLY A 3 9.42 -6.21 8.76
CA GLY A 3 8.89 -6.70 10.03
C GLY A 3 9.86 -6.58 11.21
N PHE A 4 11.15 -6.40 10.98
CA PHE A 4 12.11 -6.28 12.09
C PHE A 4 11.83 -5.04 12.95
N PHE A 5 11.65 -3.89 12.32
CA PHE A 5 11.30 -2.64 13.03
C PHE A 5 9.92 -2.68 13.69
N THR A 6 8.95 -3.33 13.07
CA THR A 6 7.60 -3.47 13.63
C THR A 6 7.66 -4.30 14.91
N LYS A 7 8.39 -5.42 14.88
CA LYS A 7 8.54 -6.30 16.04
C LYS A 7 9.22 -5.62 17.24
N GLU A 8 10.30 -4.87 17.02
CA GLU A 8 10.99 -4.11 18.08
C GLU A 8 10.05 -3.07 18.73
N ILE A 9 9.24 -2.37 17.91
CA ILE A 9 8.26 -1.40 18.40
C ILE A 9 7.15 -2.11 19.19
N GLU A 10 6.65 -3.23 18.72
CA GLU A 10 5.63 -4.02 19.41
C GLU A 10 6.15 -4.60 20.75
N GLU A 11 7.38 -5.07 20.79
CA GLU A 11 8.05 -5.48 22.03
C GLU A 11 8.18 -4.30 23.02
N ALA A 12 8.51 -3.09 22.53
CA ALA A 12 8.58 -1.89 23.36
C ALA A 12 7.22 -1.46 23.93
N LEU A 13 6.12 -1.61 23.14
CA LEU A 13 4.75 -1.39 23.64
C LEU A 13 4.40 -2.39 24.75
N LEU A 14 4.63 -3.69 24.52
CA LEU A 14 4.33 -4.74 25.50
C LEU A 14 5.15 -4.58 26.79
N ALA A 15 6.41 -4.13 26.67
CA ALA A 15 7.27 -3.84 27.81
C ALA A 15 6.91 -2.54 28.56
N GLY A 16 5.96 -1.72 28.03
CA GLY A 16 5.58 -0.44 28.62
C GLY A 16 6.67 0.65 28.51
N SER A 17 7.67 0.48 27.66
CA SER A 17 8.70 1.50 27.42
C SER A 17 8.25 2.61 26.49
N ILE A 18 7.21 2.36 25.70
CA ILE A 18 6.44 3.33 24.93
C ILE A 18 4.94 3.03 25.12
N ASP A 19 4.09 4.03 24.91
CA ASP A 19 2.64 3.89 25.09
C ASP A 19 1.89 3.83 23.78
N LEU A 20 2.43 4.48 22.72
CA LEU A 20 1.81 4.60 21.42
C LEU A 20 2.84 4.36 20.32
N ALA A 21 2.45 3.56 19.34
CA ALA A 21 3.18 3.41 18.09
C ALA A 21 2.34 3.89 16.91
N VAL A 22 2.98 4.61 15.97
CA VAL A 22 2.35 5.09 14.74
C VAL A 22 3.00 4.38 13.56
N HIS A 23 2.21 3.61 12.82
CA HIS A 23 2.70 2.80 11.70
C HIS A 23 2.07 3.21 10.38
N SER A 24 2.79 3.02 9.29
CA SER A 24 2.14 2.87 7.98
C SER A 24 1.31 1.59 7.99
N HIS A 25 -0.02 1.69 7.95
CA HIS A 25 -0.90 0.54 8.22
C HIS A 25 -0.70 -0.62 7.23
N LYS A 26 -0.32 -0.33 5.99
CA LYS A 26 0.00 -1.35 4.97
C LYS A 26 1.22 -2.23 5.29
N ASP A 27 2.10 -1.77 6.20
CA ASP A 27 3.33 -2.48 6.54
C ASP A 27 3.16 -3.36 7.79
N LEU A 28 2.02 -3.23 8.51
CA LEU A 28 1.64 -4.08 9.64
C LEU A 28 1.14 -5.45 9.18
N GLU A 29 1.46 -6.48 9.95
CA GLU A 29 0.85 -7.80 9.80
C GLU A 29 -0.68 -7.71 9.96
N THR A 30 -1.41 -8.66 9.34
CA THR A 30 -2.88 -8.63 9.33
C THR A 30 -3.49 -8.93 10.70
N GLN A 31 -2.72 -9.55 11.59
CA GLN A 31 -3.09 -9.83 12.97
C GLN A 31 -2.13 -9.10 13.89
N SER A 32 -2.65 -8.38 14.88
CA SER A 32 -1.83 -7.81 15.95
C SER A 32 -1.37 -8.89 16.92
N PRO A 33 -0.19 -8.79 17.51
CA PRO A 33 0.22 -9.63 18.62
C PRO A 33 -0.76 -9.57 19.78
N GLU A 34 -0.84 -10.65 20.57
CA GLU A 34 -1.61 -10.64 21.80
C GLU A 34 -1.16 -9.52 22.74
N GLY A 35 -2.10 -8.84 23.37
CA GLY A 35 -1.82 -7.68 24.22
C GLY A 35 -1.74 -6.34 23.50
N LEU A 36 -1.79 -6.30 22.15
CA LEU A 36 -1.78 -5.07 21.36
C LEU A 36 -3.02 -4.93 20.50
N ILE A 37 -3.49 -3.68 20.32
CA ILE A 37 -4.59 -3.36 19.41
C ILE A 37 -4.26 -2.14 18.54
N ILE A 38 -4.91 -2.04 17.39
CA ILE A 38 -5.00 -0.80 16.62
C ILE A 38 -6.22 -0.04 17.16
N ALA A 39 -5.96 0.94 18.02
CA ALA A 39 -7.01 1.71 18.70
C ALA A 39 -7.66 2.74 17.77
N ALA A 40 -6.94 3.25 16.79
CA ALA A 40 -7.46 4.20 15.81
C ALA A 40 -6.67 4.15 14.49
N VAL A 41 -7.29 4.70 13.45
CA VAL A 41 -6.65 4.93 12.15
C VAL A 41 -6.84 6.38 11.73
N SER A 42 -5.86 6.93 11.01
CA SER A 42 -5.94 8.28 10.48
C SER A 42 -6.91 8.40 9.32
N GLU A 43 -7.27 9.64 8.97
CA GLU A 43 -7.79 9.94 7.65
C GLU A 43 -6.84 9.39 6.56
N ARG A 44 -7.43 8.99 5.44
CA ARG A 44 -6.67 8.41 4.34
C ARG A 44 -6.03 9.51 3.51
N ALA A 45 -4.71 9.59 3.51
CA ALA A 45 -3.95 10.37 2.54
C ALA A 45 -4.07 9.72 1.14
N ASP A 46 -3.62 10.43 0.09
CA ASP A 46 -3.70 9.94 -1.29
C ASP A 46 -3.15 8.50 -1.41
N PRO A 47 -4.01 7.48 -1.67
CA PRO A 47 -3.60 6.09 -1.71
C PRO A 47 -2.88 5.70 -3.00
N ARG A 48 -2.84 6.59 -4.00
CA ARG A 48 -2.30 6.30 -5.32
C ARG A 48 -0.80 6.04 -5.31
N GLU A 49 -0.35 5.47 -6.40
CA GLU A 49 1.07 5.26 -6.66
C GLU A 49 1.65 6.48 -7.38
N LEU A 50 2.90 6.79 -7.05
CA LEU A 50 3.68 7.80 -7.72
C LEU A 50 4.81 7.11 -8.50
N LEU A 51 4.84 7.32 -9.81
CA LEU A 51 5.96 6.97 -10.68
C LEU A 51 6.87 8.19 -10.79
N LEU A 52 8.09 8.07 -10.27
CA LEU A 52 9.13 9.07 -10.47
C LEU A 52 10.04 8.59 -11.60
N ILE A 53 10.33 9.47 -12.57
CA ILE A 53 11.06 9.15 -13.79
C ILE A 53 12.29 10.04 -13.88
N HIS A 54 13.45 9.44 -14.13
CA HIS A 54 14.67 10.18 -14.44
C HIS A 54 14.50 10.95 -15.76
N PRO A 55 15.00 12.19 -15.90
CA PRO A 55 14.83 12.98 -17.13
C PRO A 55 15.22 12.23 -18.41
N ASP A 56 16.32 11.48 -18.40
CA ASP A 56 16.80 10.71 -19.55
C ASP A 56 15.87 9.54 -19.94
N ALA A 57 14.92 9.19 -19.08
CA ALA A 57 13.97 8.11 -19.31
C ALA A 57 12.54 8.59 -19.58
N PHE A 58 12.33 9.90 -19.60
CA PHE A 58 11.03 10.49 -19.89
C PHE A 58 10.75 10.49 -21.40
N ASP A 59 9.58 9.99 -21.78
CA ASP A 59 9.08 10.02 -23.14
C ASP A 59 7.56 10.21 -23.14
N ALA A 60 7.11 11.40 -23.45
CA ALA A 60 5.70 11.77 -23.43
C ALA A 60 4.82 10.97 -24.42
N ALA A 61 5.42 10.33 -25.43
CA ALA A 61 4.67 9.50 -26.40
C ALA A 61 4.40 8.08 -25.90
N CYS A 62 5.09 7.65 -24.83
CA CYS A 62 4.96 6.32 -24.27
C CYS A 62 3.92 6.25 -23.14
N VAL A 63 3.36 5.06 -22.90
CA VAL A 63 2.49 4.80 -21.75
C VAL A 63 3.22 5.11 -20.45
N TRP A 64 2.59 5.86 -19.55
CA TRP A 64 3.14 6.39 -18.32
C TRP A 64 4.36 7.31 -18.53
N CYS A 65 4.48 7.92 -19.73
CA CYS A 65 5.59 8.80 -20.11
C CYS A 65 6.98 8.19 -19.88
N LEU A 66 7.10 6.88 -19.91
CA LEU A 66 8.32 6.15 -19.64
C LEU A 66 8.82 5.46 -20.90
N LYS A 67 10.07 5.70 -21.27
CA LYS A 67 10.70 5.08 -22.45
C LYS A 67 10.68 3.54 -22.40
N SER A 68 10.78 2.89 -23.56
CA SER A 68 10.84 1.43 -23.67
C SER A 68 12.05 0.85 -22.94
N GLN A 69 11.93 -0.39 -22.46
CA GLN A 69 12.98 -1.17 -21.79
C GLN A 69 13.50 -0.51 -20.49
N ALA A 70 12.77 0.44 -19.90
CA ALA A 70 13.18 1.14 -18.69
C ALA A 70 13.33 0.18 -17.49
N ARG A 71 14.36 0.42 -16.68
CA ARG A 71 14.59 -0.26 -15.40
C ARG A 71 13.79 0.46 -14.31
N VAL A 72 12.75 -0.22 -13.79
CA VAL A 72 11.84 0.38 -12.80
C VAL A 72 12.11 -0.17 -11.41
N GLY A 73 12.56 0.68 -10.50
CA GLY A 73 12.90 0.31 -9.13
C GLY A 73 11.65 0.03 -8.28
N THR A 74 11.42 -1.24 -7.94
CA THR A 74 10.42 -1.68 -6.98
C THR A 74 10.71 -3.09 -6.45
N SER A 75 10.60 -3.30 -5.12
CA SER A 75 10.68 -4.64 -4.50
C SER A 75 9.30 -5.20 -4.15
N SER A 76 8.20 -4.51 -4.50
CA SER A 76 6.84 -4.97 -4.22
C SER A 76 6.36 -5.90 -5.32
N ALA A 77 6.02 -7.14 -4.96
CA ALA A 77 5.47 -8.12 -5.89
C ALA A 77 4.19 -7.60 -6.57
N ARG A 78 3.32 -6.88 -5.83
CA ARG A 78 2.12 -6.24 -6.36
C ARG A 78 2.45 -5.21 -7.45
N ARG A 79 3.43 -4.33 -7.21
CA ARG A 79 3.84 -3.32 -8.19
C ARG A 79 4.50 -3.96 -9.40
N LYS A 80 5.35 -4.97 -9.20
CA LYS A 80 5.97 -5.72 -10.30
C LYS A 80 4.94 -6.34 -11.22
N ALA A 81 3.95 -7.05 -10.65
CA ALA A 81 2.91 -7.71 -11.44
C ALA A 81 2.10 -6.70 -12.27
N GLN A 82 1.61 -5.62 -11.66
CA GLN A 82 0.79 -4.62 -12.34
C GLN A 82 1.61 -3.79 -13.34
N LEU A 83 2.87 -3.48 -13.03
CA LEU A 83 3.79 -2.83 -13.96
C LEU A 83 3.95 -3.68 -15.23
N LEU A 84 4.30 -4.96 -15.10
CA LEU A 84 4.51 -5.85 -16.24
C LEU A 84 3.22 -6.12 -17.04
N ASN A 85 2.06 -6.06 -16.38
CA ASN A 85 0.77 -6.17 -17.08
C ASN A 85 0.49 -4.99 -18.01
N THR A 86 0.92 -3.78 -17.62
CA THR A 86 0.70 -2.54 -18.41
C THR A 86 1.89 -2.22 -19.30
N ARG A 87 3.11 -2.47 -18.83
CA ARG A 87 4.38 -2.19 -19.48
C ARG A 87 5.28 -3.44 -19.49
N PRO A 88 4.91 -4.46 -20.28
CA PRO A 88 5.67 -5.72 -20.37
C PRO A 88 7.06 -5.53 -20.96
N ASP A 89 7.31 -4.41 -21.58
CA ASP A 89 8.61 -4.00 -22.15
C ASP A 89 9.60 -3.49 -21.10
N THR A 90 9.18 -3.24 -19.85
CA THR A 90 10.04 -2.73 -18.77
C THR A 90 10.66 -3.84 -17.94
N THR A 91 11.72 -3.49 -17.19
CA THR A 91 12.40 -4.42 -16.28
C THR A 91 12.24 -3.96 -14.84
N PRO A 92 11.42 -4.64 -14.01
CA PRO A 92 11.35 -4.35 -12.57
C PRO A 92 12.66 -4.77 -11.88
N VAL A 93 13.26 -3.85 -11.13
CA VAL A 93 14.52 -4.05 -10.41
C VAL A 93 14.30 -3.81 -8.92
N ASP A 94 14.88 -4.66 -8.07
CA ASP A 94 14.75 -4.48 -6.62
C ASP A 94 15.43 -3.21 -6.14
N ILE A 95 14.70 -2.43 -5.31
CA ILE A 95 15.21 -1.22 -4.67
C ILE A 95 15.01 -1.29 -3.16
N ARG A 96 16.05 -0.95 -2.40
CA ARG A 96 16.05 -0.93 -0.93
C ARG A 96 16.34 0.48 -0.42
N GLY A 97 15.93 0.73 0.82
CA GLY A 97 16.08 2.01 1.51
C GLY A 97 14.73 2.66 1.82
N ASN A 98 14.75 3.73 2.61
CA ASN A 98 13.59 4.61 2.83
C ASN A 98 13.30 5.45 1.59
N VAL A 99 12.22 6.24 1.63
CA VAL A 99 11.77 7.03 0.48
C VAL A 99 12.85 8.02 0.01
N PRO A 100 13.50 8.83 0.87
CA PRO A 100 14.59 9.72 0.45
C PRO A 100 15.75 8.98 -0.22
N THR A 101 16.18 7.86 0.37
CA THR A 101 17.27 7.03 -0.21
C THR A 101 16.92 6.54 -1.62
N ARG A 102 15.66 6.11 -1.83
CA ARG A 102 15.22 5.64 -3.16
C ARG A 102 15.17 6.77 -4.18
N VAL A 103 14.71 7.96 -3.78
CA VAL A 103 14.72 9.15 -4.64
C VAL A 103 16.16 9.52 -5.02
N GLN A 104 17.10 9.45 -4.05
CA GLN A 104 18.51 9.72 -4.36
C GLN A 104 19.10 8.71 -5.33
N LYS A 105 18.78 7.43 -5.21
CA LYS A 105 19.21 6.39 -6.17
C LYS A 105 18.68 6.65 -7.58
N LEU A 106 17.43 7.13 -7.72
CA LEU A 106 16.89 7.54 -9.00
C LEU A 106 17.67 8.73 -9.58
N ARG A 107 17.95 9.75 -8.76
CA ARG A 107 18.75 10.93 -9.17
C ARG A 107 20.16 10.55 -9.64
N ASN A 108 20.74 9.52 -9.03
CA ASN A 108 22.05 8.99 -9.41
C ASN A 108 22.03 8.15 -10.71
N GLY A 109 20.86 7.95 -11.34
CA GLY A 109 20.72 7.15 -12.56
C GLY A 109 20.83 5.64 -12.34
N GLU A 110 20.72 5.14 -11.08
CA GLU A 110 20.71 3.70 -10.80
C GLU A 110 19.45 3.03 -11.37
N PHE A 111 18.37 3.80 -11.59
CA PHE A 111 17.11 3.39 -12.17
C PHE A 111 16.63 4.43 -13.19
N ASP A 112 15.84 3.99 -14.16
CA ASP A 112 15.18 4.86 -15.13
C ASP A 112 13.89 5.46 -14.52
N ALA A 113 13.23 4.71 -13.64
CA ALA A 113 12.08 5.16 -12.84
C ALA A 113 11.97 4.38 -11.53
N ILE A 114 11.21 4.89 -10.57
CA ILE A 114 10.86 4.18 -9.32
C ILE A 114 9.37 4.34 -9.01
N LEU A 115 8.77 3.31 -8.39
CA LEU A 115 7.41 3.33 -7.88
C LEU A 115 7.39 3.55 -6.36
N LEU A 116 6.69 4.59 -5.92
CA LEU A 116 6.52 4.95 -4.52
C LEU A 116 5.02 5.10 -4.19
N ALA A 117 4.66 4.98 -2.90
CA ALA A 117 3.33 5.42 -2.45
C ALA A 117 3.32 6.94 -2.34
N LYS A 118 2.37 7.59 -3.01
CA LYS A 118 2.23 9.05 -3.02
C LYS A 118 2.16 9.63 -1.60
N ALA A 119 1.33 9.05 -0.73
CA ALA A 119 1.21 9.46 0.66
C ALA A 119 2.55 9.52 1.42
N GLY A 120 3.51 8.64 1.11
CA GLY A 120 4.83 8.65 1.75
C GLY A 120 5.71 9.80 1.29
N VAL A 121 5.61 10.18 0.02
CA VAL A 121 6.34 11.31 -0.57
C VAL A 121 5.76 12.63 -0.07
N ASP A 122 4.43 12.76 -0.08
CA ASP A 122 3.72 13.96 0.36
C ASP A 122 3.98 14.26 1.84
N ARG A 123 3.93 13.24 2.72
CA ARG A 123 4.21 13.41 4.16
C ARG A 123 5.62 13.88 4.47
N LEU A 124 6.57 13.51 3.64
CA LEU A 124 7.97 13.91 3.81
C LEU A 124 8.28 15.25 3.13
N ALA A 125 7.32 15.83 2.42
CA ALA A 125 7.48 17.07 1.65
C ALA A 125 8.77 17.08 0.83
N LEU A 126 9.06 15.96 0.15
CA LEU A 126 10.32 15.78 -0.56
C LEU A 126 10.38 16.69 -1.78
N ASP A 127 11.53 17.36 -1.94
CA ASP A 127 11.85 18.02 -3.18
C ASP A 127 12.02 16.98 -4.30
N LEU A 128 11.21 17.11 -5.35
CA LEU A 128 11.25 16.27 -6.55
C LEU A 128 11.75 17.04 -7.79
N SER A 129 12.30 18.25 -7.60
CA SER A 129 12.84 19.03 -8.70
C SER A 129 13.87 18.23 -9.51
N GLY A 130 13.85 18.40 -10.83
CA GLY A 130 14.71 17.65 -11.74
C GLY A 130 14.28 16.21 -12.04
N LEU A 131 13.13 15.76 -11.50
CA LEU A 131 12.51 14.48 -11.85
C LEU A 131 11.12 14.73 -12.47
N HIS A 132 10.68 13.86 -13.36
CA HIS A 132 9.28 13.84 -13.77
C HIS A 132 8.48 12.98 -12.80
N SER A 133 7.30 13.45 -12.42
CA SER A 133 6.40 12.74 -11.51
C SER A 133 5.05 12.51 -12.17
N LEU A 134 4.59 11.27 -12.14
CA LEU A 134 3.28 10.87 -12.63
C LEU A 134 2.53 10.15 -11.50
N THR A 135 1.39 10.69 -11.10
CA THR A 135 0.46 9.99 -10.20
C THR A 135 -0.37 9.01 -11.03
N LEU A 136 -0.27 7.72 -10.70
CA LEU A 136 -1.04 6.66 -11.37
C LEU A 136 -2.40 6.52 -10.69
N GLU A 137 -3.47 6.55 -11.48
CA GLU A 137 -4.83 6.39 -10.94
C GLU A 137 -5.04 4.97 -10.37
N ILE A 138 -6.08 4.81 -9.54
CA ILE A 138 -6.34 3.54 -8.81
C ILE A 138 -6.54 2.37 -9.78
N ASP A 139 -7.16 2.61 -10.93
CA ASP A 139 -7.38 1.62 -11.98
C ASP A 139 -6.12 1.32 -12.81
N GLN A 140 -5.16 2.23 -12.85
CA GLN A 140 -3.87 2.01 -13.51
C GLN A 140 -2.91 1.17 -12.68
N LEU A 141 -2.91 1.38 -11.35
CA LEU A 141 -2.11 0.59 -10.41
C LEU A 141 -2.78 0.54 -9.04
N VAL A 142 -3.53 -0.53 -8.80
CA VAL A 142 -4.28 -0.72 -7.57
C VAL A 142 -3.35 -0.76 -6.35
N PRO A 143 -3.55 0.11 -5.34
CA PRO A 143 -2.65 0.24 -4.19
C PRO A 143 -2.67 -0.99 -3.28
N ALA A 144 -1.71 -1.03 -2.35
CA ALA A 144 -1.70 -2.05 -1.31
C ALA A 144 -2.86 -1.84 -0.34
N PRO A 145 -3.40 -2.92 0.28
CA PRO A 145 -4.34 -2.80 1.37
C PRO A 145 -3.88 -1.82 2.45
N ALA A 146 -4.75 -0.90 2.86
CA ALA A 146 -4.51 0.18 3.81
C ALA A 146 -3.41 1.20 3.41
N GLN A 147 -3.05 1.29 2.11
CA GLN A 147 -2.13 2.34 1.66
C GLN A 147 -2.72 3.73 1.89
N GLY A 148 -1.89 4.67 2.35
CA GLY A 148 -2.29 6.05 2.68
C GLY A 148 -2.74 6.23 4.13
N VAL A 149 -2.96 5.17 4.92
CA VAL A 149 -3.48 5.21 6.28
C VAL A 149 -2.37 4.98 7.30
N LEU A 150 -2.40 5.73 8.40
CA LEU A 150 -1.60 5.48 9.60
C LEU A 150 -2.45 4.68 10.60
N ALA A 151 -1.82 3.71 11.25
CA ALA A 151 -2.40 2.95 12.37
C ALA A 151 -1.78 3.41 13.69
N LEU A 152 -2.63 3.63 14.68
CA LEU A 152 -2.24 3.98 16.05
C LEU A 152 -2.41 2.72 16.91
N GLN A 153 -1.28 2.12 17.29
CA GLN A 153 -1.21 0.87 18.03
C GLN A 153 -0.84 1.12 19.49
N THR A 154 -1.52 0.49 20.42
CA THR A 154 -1.28 0.58 21.87
C THR A 154 -1.56 -0.76 22.54
N ARG A 155 -1.25 -0.86 23.84
CA ARG A 155 -1.63 -2.02 24.65
C ARG A 155 -3.16 -2.13 24.74
N SER A 156 -3.66 -3.36 24.74
CA SER A 156 -5.11 -3.64 24.78
C SER A 156 -5.74 -3.37 26.16
N ASP A 157 -4.93 -3.24 27.22
CA ASP A 157 -5.36 -2.95 28.58
C ASP A 157 -5.22 -1.46 28.96
N ASP A 158 -4.71 -0.61 28.08
CA ASP A 158 -4.59 0.84 28.32
C ASP A 158 -5.90 1.55 27.94
N GLU A 159 -6.92 1.37 28.77
CA GLU A 159 -8.28 1.93 28.54
C GLU A 159 -8.25 3.47 28.41
N GLN A 160 -7.36 4.16 29.14
CA GLN A 160 -7.30 5.63 29.10
C GLN A 160 -6.78 6.11 27.74
N LEU A 161 -5.70 5.54 27.26
CA LEU A 161 -5.14 5.89 25.96
C LEU A 161 -6.08 5.48 24.82
N ILE A 162 -6.71 4.31 24.90
CA ILE A 162 -7.70 3.85 23.93
C ILE A 162 -8.85 4.85 23.82
N ALA A 163 -9.39 5.36 24.94
CA ALA A 163 -10.47 6.33 24.95
C ALA A 163 -10.06 7.67 24.30
N ILE A 164 -8.79 8.07 24.42
CA ILE A 164 -8.25 9.25 23.74
C ILE A 164 -8.13 8.99 22.23
N LEU A 165 -7.50 7.88 21.85
CA LEU A 165 -7.23 7.53 20.46
C LEU A 165 -8.51 7.32 19.65
N THR A 166 -9.54 6.73 20.27
CA THR A 166 -10.86 6.52 19.63
C THR A 166 -11.47 7.83 19.11
N LYS A 167 -11.19 8.97 19.76
CA LYS A 167 -11.65 10.29 19.30
C LYS A 167 -10.96 10.77 18.02
N LEU A 168 -9.81 10.21 17.70
CA LEU A 168 -9.02 10.49 16.49
C LEU A 168 -9.34 9.51 15.35
N ASN A 169 -10.17 8.50 15.61
CA ASN A 169 -10.41 7.42 14.67
C ASN A 169 -11.27 7.85 13.48
N ALA A 170 -10.72 7.72 12.28
CA ALA A 170 -11.45 7.89 11.03
C ALA A 170 -12.31 6.65 10.73
N SER A 171 -13.52 6.61 11.29
CA SER A 171 -14.37 5.40 11.30
C SER A 171 -14.78 4.89 9.91
N GLU A 172 -15.01 5.79 8.94
CA GLU A 172 -15.31 5.39 7.57
C GLU A 172 -14.08 4.75 6.90
N VAL A 173 -12.91 5.37 7.07
CA VAL A 173 -11.64 4.81 6.60
C VAL A 173 -11.40 3.44 7.22
N GLN A 174 -11.61 3.31 8.54
CA GLN A 174 -11.46 2.04 9.26
C GLN A 174 -12.33 0.94 8.66
N ARG A 175 -13.59 1.23 8.33
CA ARG A 175 -14.50 0.26 7.68
C ARG A 175 -13.97 -0.18 6.31
N CYS A 176 -13.48 0.76 5.50
CA CYS A 176 -12.93 0.46 4.19
C CYS A 176 -11.66 -0.40 4.28
N ILE A 177 -10.69 0.00 5.11
CA ILE A 177 -9.45 -0.77 5.25
C ILE A 177 -9.65 -2.12 5.94
N ALA A 178 -10.71 -2.29 6.74
CA ALA A 178 -11.07 -3.59 7.31
C ALA A 178 -11.41 -4.60 6.21
N ILE A 179 -12.11 -4.18 5.15
CA ILE A 179 -12.37 -5.00 3.96
C ILE A 179 -11.06 -5.38 3.27
N GLU A 180 -10.22 -4.37 2.96
CA GLU A 180 -8.94 -4.55 2.27
C GLU A 180 -8.02 -5.53 3.01
N ARG A 181 -7.85 -5.33 4.31
CA ARG A 181 -7.00 -6.16 5.17
C ARG A 181 -7.58 -7.56 5.38
N ARG A 182 -8.91 -7.70 5.43
CA ARG A 182 -9.56 -9.00 5.52
C ARG A 182 -9.33 -9.83 4.26
N VAL A 183 -9.41 -9.24 3.07
CA VAL A 183 -9.05 -9.92 1.81
C VAL A 183 -7.59 -10.41 1.88
N LEU A 184 -6.65 -9.54 2.27
CA LEU A 184 -5.23 -9.91 2.41
C LEU A 184 -5.03 -11.06 3.40
N ASN A 185 -5.68 -11.01 4.56
CA ASN A 185 -5.59 -12.03 5.60
C ASN A 185 -6.11 -13.39 5.12
N LYS A 186 -7.30 -13.41 4.51
CA LYS A 186 -7.94 -14.64 3.99
C LYS A 186 -7.14 -15.28 2.86
N MET A 187 -6.41 -14.48 2.09
CA MET A 187 -5.49 -14.98 1.07
C MET A 187 -4.18 -15.53 1.66
N GLN A 188 -4.03 -15.53 3.01
CA GLN A 188 -2.80 -15.91 3.71
C GLN A 188 -1.56 -15.19 3.15
N GLY A 189 -1.79 -13.99 2.62
CA GLY A 189 -0.79 -13.20 1.92
C GLY A 189 -0.12 -12.20 2.85
N GLY A 190 1.22 -12.26 2.88
CA GLY A 190 2.03 -11.16 3.41
C GLY A 190 2.36 -10.14 2.30
N CYS A 191 3.34 -9.27 2.55
CA CYS A 191 3.83 -8.27 1.60
C CYS A 191 4.35 -8.83 0.25
N GLN A 192 4.47 -10.16 0.12
CA GLN A 192 4.93 -10.84 -1.08
C GLN A 192 3.79 -11.23 -2.03
N LEU A 193 2.52 -11.15 -1.57
CA LEU A 193 1.38 -11.45 -2.42
C LEU A 193 1.18 -10.31 -3.44
N PRO A 194 1.07 -10.62 -4.74
CA PRO A 194 0.75 -9.62 -5.76
C PRO A 194 -0.73 -9.22 -5.71
N LEU A 195 -1.16 -8.63 -4.59
CA LEU A 195 -2.54 -8.22 -4.34
C LEU A 195 -2.62 -6.71 -4.10
N GLY A 196 -3.42 -6.02 -4.89
CA GLY A 196 -3.92 -4.68 -4.66
C GLY A 196 -5.40 -4.74 -4.30
N VAL A 197 -5.81 -4.01 -3.27
CA VAL A 197 -7.23 -3.83 -2.91
C VAL A 197 -7.39 -2.41 -2.39
N HIS A 198 -8.32 -1.68 -2.99
CA HIS A 198 -8.70 -0.35 -2.55
C HIS A 198 -10.21 -0.27 -2.40
N ALA A 199 -10.68 0.05 -1.20
CA ALA A 199 -12.10 0.20 -0.90
C ALA A 199 -12.44 1.64 -0.53
N THR A 200 -13.61 2.09 -0.97
CA THR A 200 -14.22 3.37 -0.59
C THR A 200 -15.67 3.15 -0.19
N TYR A 201 -16.21 4.04 0.63
CA TYR A 201 -17.62 4.02 1.00
C TYR A 201 -18.29 5.26 0.39
N ARG A 202 -19.30 5.06 -0.45
CA ARG A 202 -20.06 6.15 -1.08
C ARG A 202 -21.46 5.66 -1.43
N ASN A 203 -22.44 6.55 -1.39
CA ASN A 203 -23.84 6.23 -1.71
C ASN A 203 -24.34 4.99 -0.95
N ASN A 204 -24.05 4.89 0.35
CA ASN A 204 -24.41 3.76 1.23
C ASN A 204 -23.90 2.39 0.77
N SER A 205 -22.83 2.35 -0.03
CA SER A 205 -22.23 1.11 -0.54
C SER A 205 -20.72 1.17 -0.46
N PHE A 206 -20.09 0.03 -0.26
CA PHE A 206 -18.66 -0.15 -0.40
C PHE A 206 -18.33 -0.46 -1.87
N HIS A 207 -17.35 0.24 -2.40
CA HIS A 207 -16.81 0.04 -3.73
C HIS A 207 -15.37 -0.44 -3.60
N ALA A 208 -15.03 -1.56 -4.19
CA ALA A 208 -13.66 -2.09 -4.15
C ALA A 208 -13.10 -2.26 -5.56
N THR A 209 -11.88 -1.75 -5.77
CA THR A 209 -11.04 -2.06 -6.94
C THR A 209 -9.99 -3.05 -6.50
N VAL A 210 -9.86 -4.15 -7.22
CA VAL A 210 -8.99 -5.27 -6.88
C VAL A 210 -8.10 -5.62 -8.05
N ALA A 211 -6.81 -5.84 -7.80
CA ALA A 211 -5.87 -6.42 -8.75
C ALA A 211 -5.11 -7.56 -8.07
N TYR A 212 -5.10 -8.73 -8.70
CA TYR A 212 -4.45 -9.92 -8.17
C TYR A 212 -3.69 -10.66 -9.26
N ALA A 213 -2.54 -11.20 -8.91
CA ALA A 213 -1.83 -12.20 -9.72
C ALA A 213 -1.30 -13.33 -8.83
N PRO A 214 -1.21 -14.57 -9.33
CA PRO A 214 -0.70 -15.71 -8.55
C PRO A 214 0.79 -15.57 -8.21
N SER A 215 1.53 -14.81 -8.99
CA SER A 215 2.94 -14.49 -8.79
C SER A 215 3.25 -13.10 -9.38
N TRP A 216 4.41 -12.53 -9.03
CA TRP A 216 4.79 -11.20 -9.52
C TRP A 216 4.98 -11.12 -11.05
N ASN A 217 5.19 -12.24 -11.74
CA ASN A 217 5.27 -12.38 -13.20
C ASN A 217 4.04 -13.09 -13.78
N GLY A 218 3.02 -13.33 -12.97
CA GLY A 218 1.76 -13.94 -13.41
C GLY A 218 0.82 -12.91 -14.05
N LYS A 219 -0.18 -13.42 -14.78
CA LYS A 219 -1.22 -12.58 -15.38
C LYS A 219 -2.03 -11.87 -14.29
N VAL A 220 -2.14 -10.57 -14.38
CA VAL A 220 -2.99 -9.77 -13.47
C VAL A 220 -4.45 -9.90 -13.88
N VAL A 221 -5.28 -10.15 -12.88
CA VAL A 221 -6.73 -10.04 -12.97
C VAL A 221 -7.15 -8.79 -12.20
N GLN A 222 -7.82 -7.87 -12.86
CA GLN A 222 -8.35 -6.66 -12.25
C GLN A 222 -9.87 -6.59 -12.41
N PHE A 223 -10.57 -6.15 -11.37
CA PHE A 223 -12.02 -6.01 -11.37
C PHE A 223 -12.49 -5.04 -10.29
N GLU A 224 -13.73 -4.56 -10.46
CA GLU A 224 -14.43 -3.78 -9.45
C GLU A 224 -15.63 -4.56 -8.91
N MET A 225 -15.99 -4.29 -7.66
CA MET A 225 -17.17 -4.83 -7.00
C MET A 225 -17.82 -3.78 -6.10
N VAL A 226 -19.14 -3.88 -5.96
CA VAL A 226 -19.94 -2.98 -5.11
C VAL A 226 -20.89 -3.82 -4.27
N GLU A 227 -20.94 -3.57 -2.97
CA GLU A 227 -21.86 -4.21 -2.03
C GLU A 227 -22.24 -3.24 -0.90
N THR A 228 -23.40 -3.42 -0.33
CA THR A 228 -23.82 -2.64 0.84
C THR A 228 -23.22 -3.14 2.15
N ASP A 229 -22.85 -4.42 2.17
CA ASP A 229 -22.21 -5.08 3.32
C ASP A 229 -20.73 -5.39 3.05
N GLY A 230 -19.86 -4.98 3.96
CA GLY A 230 -18.40 -5.15 3.79
C GLY A 230 -17.92 -6.60 3.95
N LEU A 231 -18.65 -7.47 4.69
CA LEU A 231 -18.33 -8.89 4.80
C LEU A 231 -18.66 -9.61 3.50
N LEU A 232 -19.87 -9.34 2.98
CA LEU A 232 -20.32 -9.88 1.70
C LEU A 232 -19.38 -9.43 0.56
N LEU A 233 -18.95 -8.16 0.56
CA LEU A 233 -17.97 -7.68 -0.42
C LEU A 233 -16.66 -8.45 -0.34
N THR A 234 -16.16 -8.69 0.87
CA THR A 234 -14.94 -9.49 1.08
C THR A 234 -15.08 -10.90 0.52
N ASP A 235 -16.19 -11.58 0.84
CA ASP A 235 -16.44 -12.97 0.40
C ASP A 235 -16.56 -13.06 -1.12
N ASN A 236 -17.25 -12.11 -1.74
CA ASN A 236 -17.41 -12.01 -3.19
C ASN A 236 -16.06 -11.76 -3.90
N ILE A 237 -15.21 -10.89 -3.33
CA ILE A 237 -13.84 -10.67 -3.84
C ILE A 237 -13.04 -11.97 -3.81
N LEU A 238 -13.04 -12.68 -2.67
CA LEU A 238 -12.31 -13.95 -2.52
C LEU A 238 -12.79 -15.02 -3.49
N GLN A 239 -14.10 -15.19 -3.64
CA GLN A 239 -14.66 -16.11 -4.63
C GLN A 239 -14.25 -15.78 -6.07
N ARG A 240 -14.20 -14.47 -6.39
CA ARG A 240 -13.79 -14.01 -7.73
C ARG A 240 -12.32 -14.29 -8.03
N ILE A 241 -11.45 -14.15 -7.01
CA ILE A 241 -10.02 -14.47 -7.12
C ILE A 241 -9.82 -15.99 -7.30
N GLN A 242 -10.53 -16.83 -6.53
CA GLN A 242 -10.37 -18.28 -6.53
C GLN A 242 -10.90 -18.96 -7.81
N LYS A 243 -11.84 -18.35 -8.51
CA LYS A 243 -12.41 -18.89 -9.77
C LYS A 243 -11.50 -18.69 -10.99
N LYS A 244 -10.31 -18.16 -10.82
CA LYS A 244 -9.36 -17.82 -11.89
C LYS A 244 -7.97 -18.39 -11.63
#